data_210aac3d3bad5ae9606efeb5895714a8
#
_entry.id   210aac3d3bad5ae9606efeb5895714a8
#
_cell.length_a   1.000
_cell.length_b   1.000
_cell.length_c   1.000
_cell.angle_alpha   90.00
_cell.angle_beta   90.00
_cell.angle_gamma   90.00
#
_symmetry.space_group_name_H-M   'P 1'
#
loop_
_entity.id
_entity.type
_entity.pdbx_description
1 polymer ?
#
loop_
_entity_poly.entity_id
_entity_poly.type
_entity_poly.pdbx_seq_one_letter_code
_entity_poly.pdbx_strand_id
1 'polypeptide(L)'
;MKKKFSWGIPVLGTYVIYLVLVLLGFTRGLHGIGTAALFERNATLMTPMTYAFYGIPVVTVIGLVLMIGQLAPVRGAGERSYEGMQWMLLGSNIVSIIWILTWHFEKKIVAFIAMVLLLLFLSLAYMSALRYTLERRRATWMRMILGIWIGQTIFLTVESLSSVLRFAGMHTESNQLYGVLFLVLATLVTLLYTVGQREFLLGLVSGFYMFGVFMRHILVLRFNYVSVSIISLLMVGILVVSLIECVRKNLAKPKRCPKDRREEDTRKEDTRVEEKREAIQRVEEKPEVFQVKEEEDHVNPAQPS
;
A
#
# COMPACT_ATOMS: atom_id res chain seq x y z
N MET A 1 32.66 13.86 2.90
CA MET A 1 31.35 13.18 3.04
C MET A 1 30.32 13.86 2.12
N LYS A 2 29.89 13.21 1.01
CA LYS A 2 28.79 13.73 0.20
C LYS A 2 27.51 13.65 1.02
N LYS A 3 26.86 14.81 1.29
CA LYS A 3 25.51 14.84 1.89
C LYS A 3 24.59 14.04 0.97
N LYS A 4 24.16 12.85 1.37
CA LYS A 4 23.14 12.11 0.64
C LYS A 4 21.85 12.94 0.63
N PHE A 5 21.30 13.18 -0.55
CA PHE A 5 20.05 13.92 -0.71
C PHE A 5 18.92 13.13 -0.01
N SER A 6 18.21 13.79 0.89
CA SER A 6 17.07 13.15 1.58
C SER A 6 15.81 13.31 0.74
N TRP A 7 15.30 12.23 0.20
CA TRP A 7 14.03 12.19 -0.55
C TRP A 7 12.80 12.52 0.31
N GLY A 8 12.94 12.57 1.62
CA GLY A 8 11.85 12.94 2.53
C GLY A 8 11.27 14.33 2.29
N ILE A 9 12.12 15.31 1.90
CA ILE A 9 11.64 16.68 1.64
C ILE A 9 10.74 16.75 0.39
N PRO A 10 11.12 16.22 -0.79
CA PRO A 10 10.22 16.17 -1.95
C PRO A 10 8.93 15.38 -1.68
N VAL A 11 9.02 14.28 -0.94
CA VAL A 11 7.84 13.47 -0.55
C VAL A 11 6.87 14.29 0.30
N LEU A 12 7.37 14.99 1.31
CA LEU A 12 6.52 15.86 2.14
C LEU A 12 5.96 17.04 1.33
N GLY A 13 6.78 17.69 0.51
CA GLY A 13 6.35 18.85 -0.30
C GLY A 13 5.23 18.50 -1.27
N THR A 14 5.36 17.40 -2.02
CA THR A 14 4.31 16.91 -2.93
C THR A 14 3.04 16.51 -2.18
N TYR A 15 3.20 15.92 -0.99
CA TYR A 15 2.04 15.56 -0.17
C TYR A 15 1.29 16.78 0.35
N VAL A 16 1.98 17.82 0.78
CA VAL A 16 1.34 19.07 1.22
C VAL A 16 0.53 19.70 0.08
N ILE A 17 1.04 19.66 -1.15
CA ILE A 17 0.26 20.11 -2.33
C ILE A 17 -1.01 19.27 -2.48
N TYR A 18 -0.90 17.95 -2.41
CA TYR A 18 -2.07 17.05 -2.45
C TYR A 18 -3.07 17.35 -1.32
N LEU A 19 -2.60 17.49 -0.07
CA LEU A 19 -3.44 17.82 1.08
C LEU A 19 -4.21 19.13 0.87
N VAL A 20 -3.54 20.18 0.40
CA VAL A 20 -4.17 21.48 0.10
C VAL A 20 -5.25 21.32 -0.96
N LEU A 21 -4.98 20.58 -2.04
CA LEU A 21 -5.97 20.32 -3.10
C LEU A 21 -7.18 19.55 -2.58
N VAL A 22 -6.98 18.53 -1.73
CA VAL A 22 -8.08 17.80 -1.10
C VAL A 22 -8.93 18.73 -0.24
N LEU A 23 -8.30 19.52 0.64
CA LEU A 23 -9.03 20.43 1.53
C LEU A 23 -9.80 21.50 0.73
N LEU A 24 -9.17 22.07 -0.31
CA LEU A 24 -9.86 23.02 -1.20
C LEU A 24 -11.02 22.35 -1.95
N GLY A 25 -10.82 21.11 -2.44
CA GLY A 25 -11.86 20.35 -3.12
C GLY A 25 -13.08 20.08 -2.23
N PHE A 26 -12.88 19.82 -0.94
CA PHE A 26 -13.97 19.56 0.00
C PHE A 26 -14.63 20.82 0.56
N THR A 27 -13.90 21.94 0.69
CA THR A 27 -14.43 23.18 1.31
C THR A 27 -15.02 24.14 0.27
N ARG A 28 -14.32 24.40 -0.82
CA ARG A 28 -14.71 25.41 -1.82
C ARG A 28 -15.05 24.82 -3.18
N GLY A 29 -14.59 23.57 -3.45
CA GLY A 29 -14.60 22.97 -4.76
C GLY A 29 -13.49 23.51 -5.68
N LEU A 30 -12.81 22.65 -6.41
CA LEU A 30 -11.73 23.07 -7.32
C LEU A 30 -12.26 23.67 -8.64
N HIS A 31 -13.51 23.34 -9.00
CA HIS A 31 -14.18 23.82 -10.21
C HIS A 31 -15.63 24.24 -9.92
N GLY A 32 -15.82 24.97 -8.82
CA GLY A 32 -17.14 25.41 -8.39
C GLY A 32 -18.05 24.33 -7.77
N ILE A 33 -17.61 23.07 -7.76
CA ILE A 33 -18.36 21.95 -7.19
C ILE A 33 -17.46 21.22 -6.18
N GLY A 34 -17.98 21.01 -4.97
CA GLY A 34 -17.28 20.28 -3.91
C GLY A 34 -17.10 18.79 -4.26
N THR A 35 -16.03 18.18 -3.77
CA THR A 35 -15.70 16.76 -4.05
C THR A 35 -16.85 15.82 -3.71
N ALA A 36 -17.50 15.98 -2.55
CA ALA A 36 -18.62 15.13 -2.14
C ALA A 36 -19.84 15.29 -3.07
N ALA A 37 -20.17 16.54 -3.47
CA ALA A 37 -21.25 16.81 -4.42
C ALA A 37 -20.95 16.24 -5.81
N LEU A 38 -19.68 16.23 -6.23
CA LEU A 38 -19.27 15.64 -7.50
C LEU A 38 -19.42 14.11 -7.50
N PHE A 39 -19.14 13.44 -6.38
CA PHE A 39 -19.45 12.01 -6.23
C PHE A 39 -20.95 11.74 -6.31
N GLU A 40 -21.78 12.56 -5.65
CA GLU A 40 -23.24 12.43 -5.72
C GLU A 40 -23.77 12.64 -7.15
N ARG A 41 -23.27 13.63 -7.87
CA ARG A 41 -23.64 13.87 -9.28
C ARG A 41 -23.32 12.68 -10.19
N ASN A 42 -22.24 11.99 -9.91
CA ASN A 42 -21.80 10.82 -10.68
C ASN A 42 -22.18 9.49 -10.00
N ALA A 43 -23.14 9.51 -9.09
CA ALA A 43 -23.47 8.35 -8.28
C ALA A 43 -23.85 7.12 -9.09
N THR A 44 -23.33 5.99 -8.67
CA THR A 44 -23.64 4.63 -9.15
C THR A 44 -24.25 3.81 -8.00
N LEU A 45 -24.62 2.55 -8.23
CA LEU A 45 -25.07 1.68 -7.14
C LEU A 45 -23.96 1.36 -6.12
N MET A 46 -22.69 1.62 -6.49
CA MET A 46 -21.53 1.43 -5.63
C MET A 46 -21.22 2.68 -4.78
N THR A 47 -21.79 3.82 -5.10
CA THR A 47 -21.53 5.08 -4.40
C THR A 47 -22.02 5.02 -2.94
N PRO A 48 -21.19 5.26 -1.93
CA PRO A 48 -21.59 5.24 -0.53
C PRO A 48 -22.38 6.51 -0.16
N MET A 49 -22.93 6.54 1.04
CA MET A 49 -23.49 7.77 1.62
C MET A 49 -22.45 8.90 1.64
N THR A 50 -22.90 10.12 1.44
CA THR A 50 -22.08 11.36 1.38
C THR A 50 -21.08 11.48 2.52
N TYR A 51 -21.46 11.07 3.75
CA TYR A 51 -20.57 11.15 4.91
C TYR A 51 -19.28 10.32 4.73
N ALA A 52 -19.34 9.21 3.99
CA ALA A 52 -18.18 8.35 3.78
C ALA A 52 -17.07 9.07 3.01
N PHE A 53 -17.43 9.99 2.09
CA PHE A 53 -16.42 10.76 1.35
C PHE A 53 -15.61 11.71 2.23
N TYR A 54 -16.14 12.15 3.37
CA TYR A 54 -15.36 12.92 4.34
C TYR A 54 -14.25 12.08 5.01
N GLY A 55 -14.26 10.76 4.80
CA GLY A 55 -13.11 9.90 5.10
C GLY A 55 -11.87 10.28 4.28
N ILE A 56 -12.02 10.85 3.06
CA ILE A 56 -10.89 11.21 2.19
C ILE A 56 -9.98 12.27 2.87
N PRO A 57 -10.47 13.45 3.27
CA PRO A 57 -9.63 14.42 3.97
C PRO A 57 -9.10 13.89 5.31
N VAL A 58 -9.87 13.07 6.04
CA VAL A 58 -9.41 12.47 7.30
C VAL A 58 -8.21 11.55 7.06
N VAL A 59 -8.29 10.63 6.10
CA VAL A 59 -7.18 9.73 5.74
C VAL A 59 -5.99 10.54 5.21
N THR A 60 -6.23 11.61 4.45
CA THR A 60 -5.16 12.49 3.97
C THR A 60 -4.46 13.21 5.13
N VAL A 61 -5.18 13.66 6.16
CA VAL A 61 -4.55 14.26 7.35
C VAL A 61 -3.74 13.20 8.12
N ILE A 62 -4.27 11.99 8.30
CA ILE A 62 -3.52 10.88 8.92
C ILE A 62 -2.25 10.57 8.12
N GLY A 63 -2.31 10.57 6.80
CA GLY A 63 -1.17 10.36 5.91
C GLY A 63 -0.05 11.39 6.09
N LEU A 64 -0.36 12.62 6.53
CA LEU A 64 0.66 13.64 6.84
C LEU A 64 1.65 13.16 7.90
N VAL A 65 1.17 12.39 8.90
CA VAL A 65 2.03 11.80 9.93
C VAL A 65 3.06 10.85 9.32
N LEU A 66 2.65 10.05 8.31
CA LEU A 66 3.56 9.18 7.57
C LEU A 66 4.62 10.00 6.83
N MET A 67 4.21 11.10 6.17
CA MET A 67 5.12 11.94 5.38
C MET A 67 6.12 12.69 6.25
N ILE A 68 5.70 13.21 7.40
CA ILE A 68 6.61 13.80 8.39
C ILE A 68 7.60 12.75 8.87
N GLY A 69 7.15 11.52 9.11
CA GLY A 69 8.01 10.40 9.46
C GLY A 69 9.12 10.10 8.43
N GLN A 70 8.93 10.48 7.15
CA GLN A 70 9.96 10.31 6.11
C GLN A 70 11.15 11.28 6.24
N LEU A 71 11.02 12.34 7.02
CA LEU A 71 12.12 13.31 7.24
C LEU A 71 13.21 12.74 8.16
N ALA A 72 12.87 11.79 9.01
CA ALA A 72 13.84 11.21 9.94
C ALA A 72 14.83 10.29 9.19
N PRO A 73 16.14 10.52 9.34
CA PRO A 73 17.16 9.75 8.64
C PRO A 73 17.17 8.29 9.10
N VAL A 74 17.38 7.40 8.13
CA VAL A 74 17.62 5.97 8.38
C VAL A 74 19.03 5.65 7.95
N ARG A 75 19.78 4.92 8.78
CA ARG A 75 21.15 4.48 8.50
C ARG A 75 21.25 2.98 8.63
N GLY A 76 22.11 2.34 7.81
CA GLY A 76 22.42 0.92 7.91
C GLY A 76 21.65 0.04 6.91
N ALA A 77 21.51 -1.25 7.23
CA ALA A 77 21.03 -2.28 6.30
C ALA A 77 19.61 -2.05 5.71
N GLY A 78 18.77 -1.24 6.37
CA GLY A 78 17.41 -0.89 5.90
C GLY A 78 17.34 0.30 4.95
N GLU A 79 18.44 0.99 4.68
CA GLU A 79 18.46 2.26 3.91
C GLU A 79 17.89 2.11 2.51
N ARG A 80 18.25 1.06 1.76
CA ARG A 80 17.72 0.81 0.41
C ARG A 80 16.20 0.59 0.39
N SER A 81 15.68 -0.19 1.33
CA SER A 81 14.23 -0.44 1.41
C SER A 81 13.48 0.85 1.77
N TYR A 82 14.09 1.69 2.58
CA TYR A 82 13.53 2.97 2.97
C TYR A 82 13.55 3.99 1.82
N GLU A 83 14.65 4.09 1.07
CA GLU A 83 14.73 4.91 -0.14
C GLU A 83 13.70 4.43 -1.20
N GLY A 84 13.58 3.13 -1.40
CA GLY A 84 12.57 2.55 -2.29
C GLY A 84 11.14 2.92 -1.89
N MET A 85 10.84 2.90 -0.58
CA MET A 85 9.54 3.33 -0.07
C MET A 85 9.31 4.83 -0.31
N GLN A 86 10.32 5.68 -0.13
CA GLN A 86 10.20 7.13 -0.39
C GLN A 86 9.89 7.43 -1.86
N TRP A 87 10.52 6.71 -2.80
CA TRP A 87 10.22 6.83 -4.23
C TRP A 87 8.79 6.43 -4.56
N MET A 88 8.29 5.34 -3.98
CA MET A 88 6.90 4.90 -4.17
C MET A 88 5.91 5.91 -3.57
N LEU A 89 6.23 6.49 -2.40
CA LEU A 89 5.43 7.54 -1.79
C LEU A 89 5.43 8.83 -2.62
N LEU A 90 6.56 9.22 -3.21
CA LEU A 90 6.62 10.35 -4.12
C LEU A 90 5.71 10.11 -5.35
N GLY A 91 5.82 8.94 -5.96
CA GLY A 91 4.95 8.54 -7.07
C GLY A 91 3.46 8.54 -6.67
N SER A 92 3.12 8.00 -5.49
CA SER A 92 1.73 8.01 -4.99
C SER A 92 1.19 9.42 -4.79
N ASN A 93 2.00 10.35 -4.28
CA ASN A 93 1.58 11.74 -4.08
C ASN A 93 1.31 12.45 -5.42
N ILE A 94 2.21 12.28 -6.40
CA ILE A 94 2.04 12.86 -7.74
C ILE A 94 0.75 12.31 -8.40
N VAL A 95 0.54 11.01 -8.33
CA VAL A 95 -0.66 10.37 -8.88
C VAL A 95 -1.92 10.80 -8.15
N SER A 96 -1.86 11.01 -6.83
CA SER A 96 -2.98 11.56 -6.04
C SER A 96 -3.36 12.97 -6.46
N ILE A 97 -2.37 13.83 -6.78
CA ILE A 97 -2.60 15.16 -7.33
C ILE A 97 -3.29 15.06 -8.69
N ILE A 98 -2.80 14.18 -9.57
CA ILE A 98 -3.41 13.95 -10.89
C ILE A 98 -4.86 13.48 -10.72
N TRP A 99 -5.10 12.53 -9.79
CA TRP A 99 -6.44 12.02 -9.52
C TRP A 99 -7.41 13.12 -9.09
N ILE A 100 -7.08 13.92 -8.08
CA ILE A 100 -8.01 14.93 -7.55
C ILE A 100 -8.34 15.99 -8.62
N LEU A 101 -7.34 16.41 -9.41
CA LEU A 101 -7.55 17.36 -10.50
C LEU A 101 -8.43 16.74 -11.61
N THR A 102 -8.08 15.56 -12.12
CA THR A 102 -8.81 14.92 -13.21
C THR A 102 -10.22 14.53 -12.81
N TRP A 103 -10.45 14.19 -11.52
CA TRP A 103 -11.79 13.94 -10.98
C TRP A 103 -12.64 15.20 -11.03
N HIS A 104 -12.11 16.35 -10.59
CA HIS A 104 -12.83 17.64 -10.62
C HIS A 104 -13.07 18.17 -12.03
N PHE A 105 -12.17 17.90 -12.97
CA PHE A 105 -12.37 18.23 -14.39
C PHE A 105 -13.15 17.16 -15.18
N GLU A 106 -13.77 16.21 -14.48
CA GLU A 106 -14.61 15.14 -15.03
C GLU A 106 -13.91 14.24 -16.08
N LYS A 107 -12.57 14.16 -16.05
CA LYS A 107 -11.76 13.27 -16.90
C LYS A 107 -11.76 11.84 -16.31
N LYS A 108 -12.93 11.18 -16.33
CA LYS A 108 -13.19 9.91 -15.61
C LYS A 108 -12.18 8.80 -15.91
N ILE A 109 -11.80 8.60 -17.18
CA ILE A 109 -10.84 7.58 -17.59
C ILE A 109 -9.47 7.84 -16.98
N VAL A 110 -8.99 9.10 -17.07
CA VAL A 110 -7.67 9.47 -16.50
C VAL A 110 -7.70 9.36 -14.97
N ALA A 111 -8.79 9.77 -14.33
CA ALA A 111 -8.98 9.62 -12.89
C ALA A 111 -8.95 8.14 -12.46
N PHE A 112 -9.58 7.24 -13.20
CA PHE A 112 -9.53 5.80 -12.93
C PHE A 112 -8.12 5.23 -13.10
N ILE A 113 -7.42 5.57 -14.19
CA ILE A 113 -6.02 5.14 -14.39
C ILE A 113 -5.13 5.63 -13.24
N ALA A 114 -5.31 6.89 -12.81
CA ALA A 114 -4.61 7.44 -11.67
C ALA A 114 -4.90 6.65 -10.38
N MET A 115 -6.14 6.24 -10.13
CA MET A 115 -6.48 5.42 -8.95
C MET A 115 -5.82 4.03 -8.97
N VAL A 116 -5.77 3.39 -10.15
CA VAL A 116 -5.08 2.10 -10.32
C VAL A 116 -3.57 2.26 -10.05
N LEU A 117 -2.94 3.30 -10.61
CA LEU A 117 -1.52 3.60 -10.37
C LEU A 117 -1.26 3.96 -8.90
N LEU A 118 -2.17 4.72 -8.27
CA LEU A 118 -2.07 5.03 -6.85
C LEU A 118 -2.09 3.76 -5.99
N LEU A 119 -3.03 2.85 -6.26
CA LEU A 119 -3.10 1.56 -5.56
C LEU A 119 -1.80 0.75 -5.76
N LEU A 120 -1.24 0.75 -6.96
CA LEU A 120 0.04 0.09 -7.26
C LEU A 120 1.19 0.70 -6.44
N PHE A 121 1.38 2.03 -6.49
CA PHE A 121 2.45 2.70 -5.76
C PHE A 121 2.33 2.51 -4.24
N LEU A 122 1.12 2.61 -3.68
CA LEU A 122 0.89 2.36 -2.26
C LEU A 122 1.17 0.92 -1.87
N SER A 123 0.79 -0.06 -2.72
CA SER A 123 1.09 -1.48 -2.50
C SER A 123 2.60 -1.75 -2.51
N LEU A 124 3.33 -1.16 -3.45
CA LEU A 124 4.79 -1.25 -3.50
C LEU A 124 5.48 -0.58 -2.31
N ALA A 125 4.97 0.60 -1.88
CA ALA A 125 5.44 1.27 -0.66
C ALA A 125 5.21 0.40 0.58
N TYR A 126 4.04 -0.25 0.68
CA TYR A 126 3.70 -1.18 1.75
C TYR A 126 4.63 -2.40 1.76
N MET A 127 4.89 -3.01 0.61
CA MET A 127 5.83 -4.13 0.47
C MET A 127 7.26 -3.73 0.87
N SER A 128 7.68 -2.51 0.53
CA SER A 128 8.98 -1.96 0.97
C SER A 128 9.03 -1.76 2.49
N ALA A 129 7.92 -1.29 3.09
CA ALA A 129 7.80 -1.16 4.55
C ALA A 129 7.84 -2.52 5.28
N LEU A 130 7.34 -3.61 4.66
CA LEU A 130 7.46 -4.98 5.20
C LEU A 130 8.91 -5.46 5.27
N ARG A 131 9.73 -5.08 4.29
CA ARG A 131 11.16 -5.45 4.23
C ARG A 131 12.04 -4.61 5.16
N TYR A 132 11.50 -3.51 5.69
CA TYR A 132 12.21 -2.63 6.61
C TYR A 132 12.26 -3.23 8.01
N THR A 133 13.43 -3.75 8.41
CA THR A 133 13.59 -4.55 9.65
C THR A 133 14.21 -3.80 10.82
N LEU A 134 14.90 -2.67 10.58
CA LEU A 134 15.74 -2.02 11.58
C LEU A 134 15.01 -1.41 12.78
N GLU A 135 13.82 -0.83 12.56
CA GLU A 135 13.00 -0.22 13.60
C GLU A 135 11.58 -0.79 13.58
N ARG A 136 11.38 -1.92 14.23
CA ARG A 136 10.09 -2.64 14.22
C ARG A 136 8.90 -1.73 14.56
N ARG A 137 9.04 -0.82 15.52
CA ARG A 137 7.98 0.10 15.92
C ARG A 137 7.62 1.07 14.80
N ARG A 138 8.64 1.67 14.16
CA ARG A 138 8.46 2.61 13.05
C ARG A 138 7.84 1.93 11.83
N ALA A 139 8.34 0.75 11.44
CA ALA A 139 7.79 -0.04 10.35
C ALA A 139 6.31 -0.40 10.59
N THR A 140 5.94 -0.73 11.83
CA THR A 140 4.54 -1.02 12.19
C THR A 140 3.64 0.21 11.98
N TRP A 141 4.04 1.38 12.49
CA TRP A 141 3.29 2.61 12.29
C TRP A 141 3.12 2.99 10.81
N MET A 142 4.19 2.88 10.04
CA MET A 142 4.15 3.14 8.59
C MET A 142 3.17 2.21 7.88
N ARG A 143 3.19 0.92 8.20
CA ARG A 143 2.26 -0.06 7.63
C ARG A 143 0.81 0.22 8.00
N MET A 144 0.54 0.58 9.26
CA MET A 144 -0.80 0.91 9.71
C MET A 144 -1.39 2.08 8.92
N ILE A 145 -0.63 3.18 8.73
CA ILE A 145 -1.07 4.34 7.97
C ILE A 145 -1.22 4.01 6.49
N LEU A 146 -0.26 3.27 5.91
CA LEU A 146 -0.37 2.78 4.52
C LEU A 146 -1.59 1.88 4.34
N GLY A 147 -1.87 1.00 5.31
CA GLY A 147 -3.06 0.14 5.30
C GLY A 147 -4.36 0.95 5.25
N ILE A 148 -4.47 2.01 6.07
CA ILE A 148 -5.60 2.95 6.03
C ILE A 148 -5.76 3.55 4.63
N TRP A 149 -4.67 4.04 4.05
CA TRP A 149 -4.70 4.68 2.74
C TRP A 149 -5.03 3.69 1.62
N ILE A 150 -4.43 2.49 1.63
CA ILE A 150 -4.74 1.41 0.68
C ILE A 150 -6.22 1.01 0.78
N GLY A 151 -6.76 0.84 1.99
CA GLY A 151 -8.17 0.46 2.20
C GLY A 151 -9.15 1.45 1.57
N GLN A 152 -8.89 2.76 1.74
CA GLN A 152 -9.64 3.81 1.05
C GLN A 152 -9.46 3.73 -0.47
N THR A 153 -8.22 3.56 -0.95
CA THR A 153 -7.89 3.57 -2.37
C THR A 153 -8.52 2.39 -3.09
N ILE A 154 -8.57 1.20 -2.50
CA ILE A 154 -9.27 0.03 -3.07
C ILE A 154 -10.72 0.40 -3.40
N PHE A 155 -11.42 0.94 -2.40
CA PHE A 155 -12.83 1.30 -2.59
C PHE A 155 -13.00 2.38 -3.68
N LEU A 156 -12.22 3.46 -3.62
CA LEU A 156 -12.29 4.55 -4.60
C LEU A 156 -11.87 4.11 -6.00
N THR A 157 -11.00 3.11 -6.14
CA THR A 157 -10.64 2.54 -7.46
C THR A 157 -11.84 1.83 -8.09
N VAL A 158 -12.56 1.03 -7.32
CA VAL A 158 -13.76 0.32 -7.80
C VAL A 158 -14.88 1.30 -8.08
N GLU A 159 -15.07 2.32 -7.26
CA GLU A 159 -16.04 3.41 -7.51
C GLU A 159 -15.70 4.19 -8.79
N SER A 160 -14.42 4.51 -9.01
CA SER A 160 -13.95 5.15 -10.23
C SER A 160 -14.19 4.28 -11.47
N LEU A 161 -13.99 2.96 -11.38
CA LEU A 161 -14.31 2.01 -12.44
C LEU A 161 -15.80 2.04 -12.76
N SER A 162 -16.66 1.99 -11.75
CA SER A 162 -18.11 2.07 -11.91
C SER A 162 -18.52 3.36 -12.62
N SER A 163 -17.91 4.49 -12.26
CA SER A 163 -18.14 5.80 -12.91
C SER A 163 -17.68 5.84 -14.37
N VAL A 164 -16.53 5.19 -14.70
CA VAL A 164 -16.04 5.08 -16.09
C VAL A 164 -17.01 4.26 -16.95
N LEU A 165 -17.49 3.12 -16.45
CA LEU A 165 -18.44 2.27 -17.18
C LEU A 165 -19.78 2.98 -17.38
N ARG A 166 -20.25 3.76 -16.40
CA ARG A 166 -21.40 4.63 -16.57
C ARG A 166 -21.17 5.65 -17.70
N PHE A 167 -20.02 6.30 -17.71
CA PHE A 167 -19.64 7.23 -18.78
C PHE A 167 -19.57 6.57 -20.15
N ALA A 168 -19.18 5.28 -20.21
CA ALA A 168 -19.18 4.47 -21.43
C ALA A 168 -20.57 3.96 -21.86
N GLY A 169 -21.65 4.42 -21.20
CA GLY A 169 -23.03 4.07 -21.54
C GLY A 169 -23.56 2.81 -20.86
N MET A 170 -22.82 2.22 -19.92
CA MET A 170 -23.32 1.12 -19.11
C MET A 170 -24.19 1.65 -17.95
N HIS A 171 -25.34 1.04 -17.74
CA HIS A 171 -26.32 1.46 -16.72
C HIS A 171 -25.88 1.02 -15.29
N THR A 172 -24.71 1.45 -14.84
CA THR A 172 -24.17 1.10 -13.50
C THR A 172 -24.93 1.79 -12.35
N GLU A 173 -25.75 2.79 -12.66
CA GLU A 173 -26.61 3.48 -11.71
C GLU A 173 -27.94 2.74 -11.44
N SER A 174 -28.34 1.80 -12.30
CA SER A 174 -29.62 1.10 -12.20
C SER A 174 -29.54 -0.42 -12.30
N ASN A 175 -28.51 -0.97 -12.93
CA ASN A 175 -28.34 -2.40 -13.07
C ASN A 175 -27.68 -3.02 -11.84
N GLN A 176 -28.46 -3.78 -11.04
CA GLN A 176 -28.03 -4.41 -9.79
C GLN A 176 -26.84 -5.36 -9.97
N LEU A 177 -26.70 -6.00 -11.14
CA LEU A 177 -25.58 -6.91 -11.40
C LEU A 177 -24.23 -6.21 -11.28
N TYR A 178 -24.10 -5.00 -11.85
CA TYR A 178 -22.87 -4.22 -11.74
C TYR A 178 -22.59 -3.82 -10.30
N GLY A 179 -23.60 -3.37 -9.55
CA GLY A 179 -23.44 -3.04 -8.12
C GLY A 179 -22.93 -4.23 -7.31
N VAL A 180 -23.51 -5.42 -7.52
CA VAL A 180 -23.08 -6.66 -6.86
C VAL A 180 -21.65 -7.04 -7.26
N LEU A 181 -21.33 -7.03 -8.55
CA LEU A 181 -19.99 -7.38 -9.04
C LEU A 181 -18.91 -6.47 -8.46
N PHE A 182 -19.14 -5.17 -8.39
CA PHE A 182 -18.19 -4.23 -7.83
C PHE A 182 -18.03 -4.37 -6.32
N LEU A 183 -19.10 -4.65 -5.57
CA LEU A 183 -19.01 -4.95 -4.14
C LEU A 183 -18.19 -6.20 -3.89
N VAL A 184 -18.44 -7.27 -4.65
CA VAL A 184 -17.66 -8.51 -4.56
C VAL A 184 -16.19 -8.25 -4.88
N LEU A 185 -15.89 -7.53 -5.97
CA LEU A 185 -14.53 -7.18 -6.37
C LEU A 185 -13.80 -6.40 -5.27
N ALA A 186 -14.42 -5.33 -4.76
CA ALA A 186 -13.85 -4.53 -3.68
C ALA A 186 -13.58 -5.36 -2.42
N THR A 187 -14.54 -6.24 -2.06
CA THR A 187 -14.39 -7.13 -0.90
C THR A 187 -13.27 -8.14 -1.09
N LEU A 188 -13.19 -8.79 -2.24
CA LEU A 188 -12.12 -9.77 -2.52
C LEU A 188 -10.74 -9.13 -2.44
N VAL A 189 -10.54 -7.98 -3.06
CA VAL A 189 -9.27 -7.24 -2.98
C VAL A 189 -8.96 -6.86 -1.54
N THR A 190 -9.94 -6.36 -0.80
CA THR A 190 -9.77 -6.03 0.63
C THR A 190 -9.39 -7.24 1.46
N LEU A 191 -10.04 -8.40 1.24
CA LEU A 191 -9.74 -9.64 1.97
C LEU A 191 -8.35 -10.16 1.68
N LEU A 192 -7.88 -10.10 0.42
CA LEU A 192 -6.52 -10.50 0.05
C LEU A 192 -5.47 -9.73 0.87
N TYR A 193 -5.67 -8.44 1.08
CA TYR A 193 -4.78 -7.64 1.91
C TYR A 193 -4.99 -7.87 3.41
N THR A 194 -6.24 -7.86 3.88
CA THR A 194 -6.57 -7.98 5.32
C THR A 194 -6.12 -9.33 5.88
N VAL A 195 -6.45 -10.42 5.19
CA VAL A 195 -6.11 -11.77 5.63
C VAL A 195 -4.66 -12.10 5.31
N GLY A 196 -4.20 -11.81 4.09
CA GLY A 196 -2.85 -12.11 3.62
C GLY A 196 -1.76 -11.37 4.41
N GLN A 197 -1.96 -10.08 4.65
CA GLN A 197 -1.00 -9.23 5.36
C GLN A 197 -1.33 -9.03 6.85
N ARG A 198 -2.49 -9.51 7.31
CA ARG A 198 -3.01 -9.32 8.68
C ARG A 198 -3.14 -7.85 9.08
N GLU A 199 -3.54 -7.00 8.13
CA GLU A 199 -3.70 -5.56 8.33
C GLU A 199 -5.14 -5.21 8.67
N PHE A 200 -5.41 -5.10 9.97
CA PHE A 200 -6.72 -4.78 10.52
C PHE A 200 -7.27 -3.43 10.01
N LEU A 201 -6.44 -2.36 10.02
CA LEU A 201 -6.91 -1.01 9.67
C LEU A 201 -7.33 -0.88 8.22
N LEU A 202 -6.69 -1.60 7.31
CA LEU A 202 -7.08 -1.65 5.90
C LEU A 202 -8.51 -2.18 5.75
N GLY A 203 -8.81 -3.32 6.38
CA GLY A 203 -10.14 -3.92 6.33
C GLY A 203 -11.20 -3.04 7.00
N LEU A 204 -10.85 -2.36 8.11
CA LEU A 204 -11.74 -1.43 8.80
C LEU A 204 -12.17 -0.26 7.91
N VAL A 205 -11.21 0.38 7.22
CA VAL A 205 -11.50 1.52 6.34
C VAL A 205 -12.32 1.09 5.13
N SER A 206 -11.97 -0.02 4.48
CA SER A 206 -12.79 -0.55 3.37
C SER A 206 -14.20 -0.91 3.82
N GLY A 207 -14.33 -1.53 5.01
CA GLY A 207 -15.63 -1.86 5.63
C GLY A 207 -16.48 -0.61 5.91
N PHE A 208 -15.86 0.48 6.34
CA PHE A 208 -16.54 1.76 6.53
C PHE A 208 -17.18 2.30 5.23
N TYR A 209 -16.48 2.23 4.11
CA TYR A 209 -17.04 2.62 2.82
C TYR A 209 -18.16 1.67 2.36
N MET A 210 -17.99 0.37 2.52
CA MET A 210 -19.03 -0.62 2.18
C MET A 210 -20.27 -0.47 3.03
N PHE A 211 -20.10 -0.18 4.32
CA PHE A 211 -21.21 0.17 5.20
C PHE A 211 -21.91 1.47 4.72
N GLY A 212 -21.16 2.42 4.20
CA GLY A 212 -21.70 3.62 3.55
C GLY A 212 -22.59 3.29 2.34
N VAL A 213 -22.21 2.30 1.51
CA VAL A 213 -23.04 1.82 0.40
C VAL A 213 -24.32 1.21 0.94
N PHE A 214 -24.25 0.33 1.93
CA PHE A 214 -25.41 -0.27 2.58
C PHE A 214 -26.37 0.79 3.12
N MET A 215 -25.87 1.77 3.85
CA MET A 215 -26.69 2.86 4.39
C MET A 215 -27.36 3.70 3.31
N ARG A 216 -26.68 3.95 2.18
CA ARG A 216 -27.29 4.65 1.04
C ARG A 216 -28.48 3.88 0.48
N HIS A 217 -28.34 2.57 0.32
CA HIS A 217 -29.41 1.72 -0.19
C HIS A 217 -30.64 1.66 0.71
N ILE A 218 -30.44 1.76 2.03
CA ILE A 218 -31.54 1.80 3.00
C ILE A 218 -32.17 3.19 3.04
N LEU A 219 -31.37 4.22 3.28
CA LEU A 219 -31.88 5.56 3.65
C LEU A 219 -32.26 6.41 2.46
N VAL A 220 -31.55 6.29 1.34
CA VAL A 220 -31.74 7.11 0.15
C VAL A 220 -32.55 6.38 -0.92
N LEU A 221 -32.14 5.17 -1.26
CA LEU A 221 -32.72 4.36 -2.33
C LEU A 221 -33.91 3.51 -1.84
N ARG A 222 -34.23 3.52 -0.54
CA ARG A 222 -35.40 2.88 0.07
C ARG A 222 -35.59 1.43 -0.38
N PHE A 223 -34.50 0.65 -0.40
CA PHE A 223 -34.47 -0.76 -0.84
C PHE A 223 -34.92 -1.00 -2.31
N ASN A 224 -34.93 -0.01 -3.17
CA ASN A 224 -35.25 -0.22 -4.58
C ASN A 224 -34.33 -1.24 -5.28
N TYR A 225 -33.13 -1.45 -4.72
CA TYR A 225 -32.12 -2.38 -5.21
C TYR A 225 -31.79 -3.43 -4.13
N VAL A 226 -32.74 -4.32 -3.87
CA VAL A 226 -32.69 -5.31 -2.77
C VAL A 226 -31.43 -6.17 -2.82
N SER A 227 -31.06 -6.67 -4.01
CA SER A 227 -29.86 -7.51 -4.17
C SER A 227 -28.59 -6.80 -3.73
N VAL A 228 -28.40 -5.53 -4.11
CA VAL A 228 -27.24 -4.72 -3.72
C VAL A 228 -27.24 -4.48 -2.21
N SER A 229 -28.41 -4.19 -1.62
CA SER A 229 -28.55 -3.98 -0.18
C SER A 229 -28.17 -5.23 0.63
N ILE A 230 -28.69 -6.40 0.23
CA ILE A 230 -28.36 -7.67 0.90
C ILE A 230 -26.88 -8.01 0.75
N ILE A 231 -26.35 -7.91 -0.47
CA ILE A 231 -24.95 -8.24 -0.72
C ILE A 231 -24.02 -7.26 0.00
N SER A 232 -24.31 -5.96 0.04
CA SER A 232 -23.48 -5.01 0.79
C SER A 232 -23.43 -5.33 2.28
N LEU A 233 -24.57 -5.72 2.89
CA LEU A 233 -24.62 -6.17 4.28
C LEU A 233 -23.79 -7.45 4.51
N LEU A 234 -23.93 -8.43 3.61
CA LEU A 234 -23.15 -9.68 3.68
C LEU A 234 -21.64 -9.39 3.58
N MET A 235 -21.22 -8.51 2.66
CA MET A 235 -19.81 -8.15 2.51
C MET A 235 -19.27 -7.43 3.75
N VAL A 236 -20.05 -6.52 4.35
CA VAL A 236 -19.69 -5.92 5.65
C VAL A 236 -19.56 -7.01 6.72
N GLY A 237 -20.47 -7.96 6.80
CA GLY A 237 -20.41 -9.09 7.73
C GLY A 237 -19.14 -9.94 7.55
N ILE A 238 -18.79 -10.30 6.32
CA ILE A 238 -17.56 -11.04 5.99
C ILE A 238 -16.31 -10.25 6.43
N LEU A 239 -16.27 -8.94 6.18
CA LEU A 239 -15.15 -8.10 6.64
C LEU A 239 -15.06 -8.06 8.16
N VAL A 240 -16.18 -7.91 8.86
CA VAL A 240 -16.19 -7.90 10.35
C VAL A 240 -15.65 -9.23 10.90
N VAL A 241 -16.09 -10.36 10.37
CA VAL A 241 -15.57 -11.69 10.77
C VAL A 241 -14.06 -11.78 10.51
N SER A 242 -13.61 -11.33 9.34
CA SER A 242 -12.19 -11.32 8.98
C SER A 242 -11.35 -10.42 9.89
N LEU A 243 -11.91 -9.29 10.32
CA LEU A 243 -11.27 -8.38 11.28
C LEU A 243 -11.15 -9.00 12.67
N ILE A 244 -12.21 -9.64 13.16
CA ILE A 244 -12.20 -10.37 14.44
C ILE A 244 -11.13 -11.47 14.41
N GLU A 245 -11.08 -12.25 13.34
CA GLU A 245 -10.08 -13.31 13.18
C GLU A 245 -8.64 -12.75 13.10
N CYS A 246 -8.45 -11.62 12.42
CA CYS A 246 -7.17 -10.93 12.36
C CYS A 246 -6.71 -10.46 13.76
N VAL A 247 -7.61 -9.87 14.54
CA VAL A 247 -7.33 -9.42 15.92
C VAL A 247 -7.03 -10.63 16.80
N ARG A 248 -7.85 -11.69 16.74
CA ARG A 248 -7.65 -12.94 17.51
C ARG A 248 -6.28 -13.55 17.25
N LYS A 249 -5.87 -13.67 15.99
CA LYS A 249 -4.55 -14.20 15.60
C LYS A 249 -3.38 -13.30 16.03
N ASN A 250 -3.59 -12.00 16.07
CA ASN A 250 -2.58 -11.07 16.57
C ASN A 250 -2.42 -11.11 18.09
N LEU A 251 -3.51 -11.30 18.83
CA LEU A 251 -3.49 -11.44 20.28
C LEU A 251 -2.97 -12.82 20.72
N ALA A 252 -3.27 -13.89 19.97
CA ALA A 252 -2.84 -15.26 20.25
C ALA A 252 -1.32 -15.49 20.04
N LYS A 253 -0.58 -14.55 19.42
CA LYS A 253 0.87 -14.67 19.34
C LYS A 253 1.46 -14.57 20.74
N PRO A 254 2.14 -15.64 21.26
CA PRO A 254 2.75 -15.60 22.56
C PRO A 254 3.73 -14.41 22.59
N LYS A 255 3.59 -13.58 23.63
CA LYS A 255 4.61 -12.57 23.94
C LYS A 255 5.89 -13.34 24.27
N ARG A 256 6.75 -13.60 23.28
CA ARG A 256 8.06 -14.21 23.55
C ARG A 256 8.75 -13.41 24.65
N CYS A 257 9.04 -14.07 25.75
CA CYS A 257 9.75 -13.47 26.86
C CYS A 257 11.08 -12.89 26.33
N PRO A 258 11.49 -11.68 26.76
CA PRO A 258 12.78 -11.10 26.34
C PRO A 258 13.97 -12.03 26.61
N LYS A 259 13.83 -12.92 27.60
CA LYS A 259 14.84 -13.93 27.98
C LYS A 259 14.97 -15.02 26.91
N ASP A 260 13.85 -15.56 26.39
CA ASP A 260 13.87 -16.57 25.33
C ASP A 260 14.47 -16.05 24.02
N ARG A 261 14.30 -14.76 23.76
CA ARG A 261 14.89 -14.10 22.59
C ARG A 261 16.41 -13.97 22.72
N ARG A 262 16.92 -13.61 23.90
CA ARG A 262 18.37 -13.55 24.14
C ARG A 262 19.03 -14.91 23.99
N GLU A 263 18.41 -15.95 24.53
CA GLU A 263 18.92 -17.32 24.42
C GLU A 263 18.92 -17.83 22.98
N GLU A 264 17.88 -17.48 22.17
CA GLU A 264 17.82 -17.84 20.76
C GLU A 264 18.84 -17.06 19.91
N ASP A 265 19.05 -15.78 20.20
CA ASP A 265 20.05 -14.94 19.51
C ASP A 265 21.47 -15.40 19.84
N THR A 266 21.76 -15.73 21.12
CA THR A 266 23.04 -16.31 21.54
C THR A 266 23.30 -17.66 20.86
N ARG A 267 22.28 -18.53 20.81
CA ARG A 267 22.39 -19.83 20.15
C ARG A 267 22.65 -19.74 18.65
N LYS A 268 22.02 -18.75 17.97
CA LYS A 268 22.28 -18.48 16.55
C LYS A 268 23.67 -17.90 16.31
N GLU A 269 24.18 -17.12 17.24
CA GLU A 269 25.52 -16.57 17.17
C GLU A 269 26.58 -17.63 17.37
N ASP A 270 26.38 -18.53 18.34
CA ASP A 270 27.24 -19.71 18.58
C ASP A 270 27.27 -20.64 17.35
N THR A 271 26.10 -20.93 16.74
CA THR A 271 26.05 -21.76 15.53
C THR A 271 26.81 -21.12 14.37
N ARG A 272 26.69 -19.79 14.19
CA ARG A 272 27.45 -19.06 13.16
C ARG A 272 28.95 -19.04 13.39
N VAL A 273 29.36 -19.01 14.63
CA VAL A 273 30.80 -19.07 14.99
C VAL A 273 31.35 -20.47 14.73
N GLU A 274 30.57 -21.50 15.01
CA GLU A 274 30.91 -22.90 14.76
C GLU A 274 31.01 -23.20 13.25
N GLU A 275 30.02 -22.76 12.44
CA GLU A 275 30.07 -22.84 10.98
C GLU A 275 31.30 -22.14 10.38
N LYS A 276 31.67 -20.97 10.93
CA LYS A 276 32.87 -20.26 10.48
C LYS A 276 34.15 -21.00 10.86
N ARG A 277 34.22 -21.63 12.03
CA ARG A 277 35.35 -22.45 12.43
C ARG A 277 35.55 -23.67 11.55
N GLU A 278 34.43 -24.38 11.25
CA GLU A 278 34.47 -25.52 10.32
C GLU A 278 34.87 -25.10 8.91
N ALA A 279 34.40 -23.93 8.42
CA ALA A 279 34.81 -23.42 7.12
C ALA A 279 36.28 -23.08 7.05
N ILE A 280 36.87 -22.53 8.12
CA ILE A 280 38.30 -22.25 8.20
C ILE A 280 39.11 -23.56 8.22
N GLN A 281 38.70 -24.57 9.03
CA GLN A 281 39.35 -25.87 9.04
C GLN A 281 39.36 -26.57 7.70
N ARG A 282 38.24 -26.50 6.95
CA ARG A 282 38.14 -27.06 5.59
C ARG A 282 39.08 -26.36 4.60
N VAL A 283 39.40 -25.11 4.79
CA VAL A 283 40.38 -24.37 3.97
C VAL A 283 41.81 -24.77 4.32
N GLU A 284 42.10 -24.98 5.62
CA GLU A 284 43.42 -25.43 6.11
C GLU A 284 43.72 -26.89 5.74
N GLU A 285 42.68 -27.77 5.66
CA GLU A 285 42.84 -29.18 5.28
C GLU A 285 43.00 -29.42 3.78
N LYS A 286 42.86 -28.42 2.93
CA LYS A 286 43.17 -28.53 1.50
C LYS A 286 44.65 -28.18 1.28
N PRO A 287 45.56 -29.14 1.15
CA PRO A 287 46.94 -28.85 0.71
C PRO A 287 46.89 -28.25 -0.68
N GLU A 288 47.34 -27.02 -0.85
CA GLU A 288 47.59 -26.39 -2.14
C GLU A 288 48.60 -27.23 -2.90
N VAL A 289 48.14 -28.07 -3.78
CA VAL A 289 48.97 -28.63 -4.87
C VAL A 289 49.19 -27.51 -5.86
N PHE A 290 50.13 -26.62 -5.52
CA PHE A 290 50.68 -25.69 -6.51
C PHE A 290 51.52 -26.52 -7.49
N GLN A 291 50.92 -26.99 -8.60
CA GLN A 291 51.69 -27.40 -9.78
C GLN A 291 52.22 -26.14 -10.45
N VAL A 292 53.47 -25.83 -10.21
CA VAL A 292 54.23 -24.91 -11.06
C VAL A 292 54.28 -25.51 -12.46
N LYS A 293 53.54 -24.98 -13.39
CA LYS A 293 53.71 -25.20 -14.81
C LYS A 293 54.94 -24.39 -15.21
N GLU A 294 56.10 -25.06 -15.38
CA GLU A 294 57.23 -24.53 -16.14
C GLU A 294 56.76 -24.33 -17.58
N GLU A 295 56.60 -23.09 -17.98
CA GLU A 295 56.39 -22.65 -19.37
C GLU A 295 57.79 -22.65 -20.01
N GLU A 296 58.11 -23.71 -20.82
CA GLU A 296 59.29 -23.73 -21.70
C GLU A 296 59.06 -22.66 -22.79
N ASP A 297 59.84 -21.57 -22.71
CA ASP A 297 60.05 -20.59 -23.76
C ASP A 297 60.73 -21.25 -24.99
N HIS A 298 59.95 -21.62 -25.99
CA HIS A 298 60.45 -21.90 -27.34
C HIS A 298 60.69 -20.57 -28.06
N VAL A 299 61.96 -20.14 -27.98
CA VAL A 299 62.52 -19.11 -28.82
C VAL A 299 62.62 -19.68 -30.25
N ASN A 300 61.85 -19.08 -31.16
CA ASN A 300 61.92 -19.37 -32.61
C ASN A 300 62.80 -18.32 -33.32
N PRO A 301 63.94 -18.70 -33.96
CA PRO A 301 64.79 -17.69 -34.58
C PRO A 301 64.28 -17.29 -35.96
N ALA A 302 64.43 -16.00 -36.22
CA ALA A 302 64.14 -15.29 -37.46
C ALA A 302 64.76 -15.94 -38.69
N GLN A 303 64.02 -15.95 -39.81
CA GLN A 303 64.60 -16.04 -41.16
C GLN A 303 64.38 -14.73 -41.92
N PRO A 304 65.40 -14.26 -42.68
CA PRO A 304 65.36 -13.07 -43.50
C PRO A 304 64.97 -13.36 -44.94
N SER A 305 64.22 -12.52 -45.55
CA SER A 305 64.28 -12.00 -46.91
C SER A 305 63.12 -11.02 -47.21
#